data_5bf9655c6013b79e07f9660ac6b08374
#
_entry.id   5bf9655c6013b79e07f9660ac6b08374
#
_cell.length_a   1.000
_cell.length_b   1.000
_cell.length_c   1.000
_cell.angle_alpha   90.00
_cell.angle_beta   90.00
_cell.angle_gamma   90.00
#
_symmetry.space_group_name_H-M   'P 1'
#
loop_
_entity.id
_entity.type
_entity.pdbx_description
1 polymer ?
#
loop_
_entity_poly.entity_id
_entity_poly.type
_entity_poly.pdbx_seq_one_letter_code
_entity_poly.pdbx_strand_id
1 'polypeptide(L)'
;MQDGIGRELGRDKHHVISNRAKWADIEARASLIRWFEPLLVPGLLQVESYARAVLAWKPDSASAEANLKTRLARQSVVDRAELRVVILGSVLNREVGDASVMCEQMKHLLAVGSRPSVMIQIVPDIPGVAGALGGAFAIATEGTTDVAAYAESNIQGAVYTDPDLIARGVRVFDGLRADALPWTQTQDLLEGAGERWTL
;
A
#
# COMPACT_ATOMS: atom_id res chain seq x y z
N MET A 1 15.31 -4.91 -56.50
CA MET A 1 16.25 -5.22 -55.44
C MET A 1 15.86 -4.32 -54.26
N GLN A 2 14.98 -4.81 -53.39
CA GLN A 2 14.48 -4.12 -52.21
C GLN A 2 14.76 -5.05 -51.04
N ASP A 3 15.82 -4.75 -50.31
CA ASP A 3 16.14 -5.47 -49.08
C ASP A 3 15.38 -4.87 -47.92
N GLY A 4 14.44 -5.67 -47.42
CA GLY A 4 13.66 -5.37 -46.26
C GLY A 4 14.49 -5.51 -44.96
N ILE A 5 14.65 -4.41 -44.26
CA ILE A 5 15.17 -4.43 -42.88
C ILE A 5 13.99 -4.68 -41.97
N GLY A 6 13.70 -5.96 -41.73
CA GLY A 6 12.83 -6.39 -40.63
C GLY A 6 13.57 -6.26 -39.31
N ARG A 7 13.42 -5.14 -38.59
CA ARG A 7 13.78 -5.06 -37.17
C ARG A 7 12.80 -5.92 -36.39
N GLU A 8 13.25 -7.07 -35.96
CA GLU A 8 12.63 -7.80 -34.86
C GLU A 8 12.69 -6.91 -33.61
N LEU A 9 11.57 -6.28 -33.29
CA LEU A 9 11.34 -5.74 -31.95
C LEU A 9 11.29 -6.94 -30.99
N GLY A 10 12.39 -7.18 -30.29
CA GLY A 10 12.45 -8.13 -29.22
C GLY A 10 11.31 -7.86 -28.25
N ARG A 11 10.35 -8.77 -28.20
CA ARG A 11 9.32 -8.81 -27.16
C ARG A 11 10.03 -9.16 -25.86
N ASP A 12 10.50 -8.16 -25.15
CA ASP A 12 10.81 -8.29 -23.74
C ASP A 12 9.55 -8.78 -23.04
N LYS A 13 9.57 -10.05 -22.71
CA LYS A 13 8.51 -10.69 -21.91
C LYS A 13 8.64 -10.19 -20.49
N HIS A 14 8.17 -8.96 -20.23
CA HIS A 14 7.88 -8.55 -18.88
C HIS A 14 6.82 -9.51 -18.34
N HIS A 15 7.24 -10.40 -17.46
CA HIS A 15 6.35 -11.36 -16.82
C HIS A 15 5.45 -10.60 -15.83
N VAL A 16 4.38 -9.99 -16.34
CA VAL A 16 3.28 -9.50 -15.53
C VAL A 16 2.49 -10.72 -15.09
N ILE A 17 2.73 -11.21 -13.88
CA ILE A 17 1.97 -12.30 -13.32
C ILE A 17 0.82 -11.70 -12.52
N SER A 18 -0.33 -11.62 -13.17
CA SER A 18 -1.57 -11.19 -12.57
C SER A 18 -2.03 -12.19 -11.52
N ASN A 19 -1.82 -11.90 -10.21
CA ASN A 19 -2.67 -12.49 -9.18
C ASN A 19 -2.44 -11.92 -7.77
N ARG A 20 -3.52 -11.46 -7.11
CA ARG A 20 -3.52 -11.12 -5.67
C ARG A 20 -3.10 -12.30 -4.78
N ALA A 21 -3.45 -13.53 -5.15
CA ALA A 21 -3.05 -14.73 -4.41
C ALA A 21 -1.52 -14.84 -4.37
N LYS A 22 -0.86 -14.60 -5.51
CA LYS A 22 0.60 -14.64 -5.60
C LYS A 22 1.28 -13.56 -4.75
N TRP A 23 0.71 -12.35 -4.68
CA TRP A 23 1.21 -11.32 -3.78
C TRP A 23 1.07 -11.74 -2.32
N ALA A 24 -0.07 -12.32 -1.91
CA ALA A 24 -0.29 -12.78 -0.55
C ALA A 24 0.74 -13.83 -0.10
N ASP A 25 1.15 -14.73 -1.00
CA ASP A 25 2.19 -15.74 -0.73
C ASP A 25 3.57 -15.08 -0.53
N ILE A 26 3.91 -14.05 -1.34
CA ILE A 26 5.16 -13.30 -1.21
C ILE A 26 5.15 -12.48 0.07
N GLU A 27 4.08 -11.74 0.32
CA GLU A 27 3.86 -10.95 1.53
C GLU A 27 3.98 -11.81 2.79
N ALA A 28 3.46 -13.06 2.70
CA ALA A 28 3.55 -14.03 3.78
C ALA A 28 4.98 -14.45 4.15
N ARG A 29 5.97 -14.29 3.30
CA ARG A 29 7.38 -14.64 3.54
C ARG A 29 8.28 -13.41 3.72
N ALA A 30 7.75 -12.22 3.46
CA ALA A 30 8.52 -11.00 3.52
C ALA A 30 9.08 -10.73 4.93
N SER A 31 10.34 -10.31 5.00
CA SER A 31 10.97 -9.76 6.21
C SER A 31 10.75 -8.26 6.35
N LEU A 32 10.56 -7.55 5.22
CA LEU A 32 10.23 -6.13 5.17
C LEU A 32 9.23 -5.89 4.04
N ILE A 33 8.22 -5.06 4.32
CA ILE A 33 7.28 -4.56 3.33
C ILE A 33 7.34 -3.04 3.33
N ARG A 34 7.60 -2.46 2.16
CA ARG A 34 7.42 -1.03 1.90
C ARG A 34 6.10 -0.84 1.19
N TRP A 35 5.24 0.04 1.68
CA TRP A 35 3.92 0.26 1.11
C TRP A 35 3.62 1.74 0.96
N PHE A 36 3.29 2.18 -0.24
CA PHE A 36 2.73 3.50 -0.51
C PHE A 36 1.24 3.41 -0.82
N GLU A 37 0.44 4.27 -0.18
CA GLU A 37 -1.01 4.29 -0.36
C GLU A 37 -1.52 5.74 -0.46
N PRO A 38 -1.96 6.16 -1.66
CA PRO A 38 -2.46 7.53 -1.87
C PRO A 38 -3.96 7.68 -1.64
N LEU A 39 -4.73 6.59 -1.56
CA LEU A 39 -6.20 6.65 -1.59
C LEU A 39 -6.86 6.12 -0.33
N LEU A 40 -6.29 5.10 0.30
CA LEU A 40 -6.88 4.40 1.43
C LEU A 40 -5.82 4.11 2.49
N VAL A 41 -6.22 3.63 3.65
CA VAL A 41 -5.28 2.98 4.58
C VAL A 41 -4.86 1.63 3.99
N PRO A 42 -3.56 1.25 4.01
CA PRO A 42 -3.11 -0.06 3.55
C PRO A 42 -3.86 -1.21 4.20
N GLY A 43 -4.20 -2.24 3.43
CA GLY A 43 -5.02 -3.37 3.90
C GLY A 43 -4.48 -4.09 5.14
N LEU A 44 -3.16 -4.10 5.34
CA LEU A 44 -2.51 -4.67 6.53
C LEU A 44 -2.73 -3.86 7.81
N LEU A 45 -3.14 -2.58 7.69
CA LEU A 45 -3.34 -1.66 8.81
C LEU A 45 -4.81 -1.24 8.97
N GLN A 46 -5.74 -1.88 8.27
CA GLN A 46 -7.16 -1.55 8.38
C GLN A 46 -7.79 -2.25 9.60
N VAL A 47 -8.60 -1.52 10.37
CA VAL A 47 -9.54 -2.15 11.31
C VAL A 47 -10.65 -2.86 10.54
N GLU A 48 -11.32 -3.82 11.18
CA GLU A 48 -12.35 -4.62 10.50
C GLU A 48 -13.47 -3.76 9.91
N SER A 49 -13.95 -2.75 10.65
CA SER A 49 -15.00 -1.83 10.24
C SER A 49 -14.61 -1.06 8.95
N TYR A 50 -13.39 -0.54 8.89
CA TYR A 50 -12.84 0.14 7.72
C TYR A 50 -12.68 -0.82 6.52
N ALA A 51 -12.12 -2.01 6.76
CA ALA A 51 -11.95 -3.03 5.73
C ALA A 51 -13.28 -3.47 5.13
N ARG A 52 -14.32 -3.62 5.96
CA ARG A 52 -15.69 -3.95 5.57
C ARG A 52 -16.28 -2.85 4.69
N ALA A 53 -16.15 -1.58 5.08
CA ALA A 53 -16.64 -0.44 4.31
C ALA A 53 -15.96 -0.36 2.93
N VAL A 54 -14.63 -0.53 2.85
CA VAL A 54 -13.89 -0.58 1.57
C VAL A 54 -14.37 -1.71 0.67
N LEU A 55 -14.64 -2.88 1.22
CA LEU A 55 -15.06 -4.06 0.44
C LEU A 55 -16.52 -3.95 -0.02
N ALA A 56 -17.37 -3.22 0.71
CA ALA A 56 -18.76 -2.99 0.32
C ALA A 56 -18.92 -2.18 -0.97
N TRP A 57 -17.92 -1.38 -1.35
CA TRP A 57 -17.92 -0.63 -2.63
C TRP A 57 -17.64 -1.48 -3.87
N LYS A 58 -17.25 -2.75 -3.69
CA LYS A 58 -16.98 -3.65 -4.82
C LYS A 58 -18.28 -4.27 -5.34
N PRO A 59 -18.43 -4.42 -6.67
CA PRO A 59 -19.67 -4.93 -7.28
C PRO A 59 -20.04 -6.36 -6.85
N ASP A 60 -19.06 -7.16 -6.41
CA ASP A 60 -19.26 -8.55 -6.00
C ASP A 60 -19.38 -8.67 -4.47
N SER A 61 -20.56 -8.27 -3.97
CA SER A 61 -20.88 -8.36 -2.54
C SER A 61 -21.00 -9.82 -2.02
N ALA A 62 -21.25 -10.79 -2.88
CA ALA A 62 -21.37 -12.20 -2.48
C ALA A 62 -20.03 -12.76 -1.96
N SER A 63 -18.90 -12.19 -2.36
CA SER A 63 -17.56 -12.55 -1.88
C SER A 63 -17.02 -11.63 -0.80
N ALA A 64 -17.74 -10.57 -0.41
CA ALA A 64 -17.24 -9.52 0.50
C ALA A 64 -16.80 -10.09 1.84
N GLU A 65 -17.56 -10.98 2.46
CA GLU A 65 -17.23 -11.59 3.75
C GLU A 65 -16.00 -12.53 3.66
N ALA A 66 -15.89 -13.31 2.58
CA ALA A 66 -14.72 -14.15 2.34
C ALA A 66 -13.46 -13.28 2.08
N ASN A 67 -13.61 -12.18 1.35
CA ASN A 67 -12.55 -11.22 1.09
C ASN A 67 -12.12 -10.51 2.38
N LEU A 68 -13.07 -10.16 3.26
CA LEU A 68 -12.79 -9.57 4.57
C LEU A 68 -11.99 -10.54 5.44
N LYS A 69 -12.45 -11.76 5.58
CA LYS A 69 -11.74 -12.81 6.32
C LYS A 69 -10.31 -13.01 5.82
N THR A 70 -10.13 -13.05 4.50
CA THR A 70 -8.80 -13.17 3.88
C THR A 70 -7.94 -11.95 4.19
N ARG A 71 -8.50 -10.74 4.13
CA ARG A 71 -7.78 -9.49 4.43
C ARG A 71 -7.32 -9.46 5.89
N LEU A 72 -8.19 -9.78 6.83
CA LEU A 72 -7.86 -9.81 8.26
C LEU A 72 -6.82 -10.89 8.58
N ALA A 73 -6.93 -12.08 7.98
CA ALA A 73 -5.93 -13.15 8.16
C ALA A 73 -4.52 -12.73 7.70
N ARG A 74 -4.39 -11.92 6.65
CA ARG A 74 -3.10 -11.40 6.16
C ARG A 74 -2.44 -10.42 7.13
N GLN A 75 -3.18 -9.77 8.01
CA GLN A 75 -2.65 -8.79 8.96
C GLN A 75 -1.67 -9.39 9.98
N SER A 76 -1.67 -10.72 10.16
CA SER A 76 -0.64 -11.40 10.96
C SER A 76 0.80 -11.15 10.48
N VAL A 77 0.97 -10.65 9.24
CA VAL A 77 2.27 -10.21 8.71
C VAL A 77 2.87 -9.08 9.55
N VAL A 78 2.05 -8.20 10.11
CA VAL A 78 2.48 -7.05 10.95
C VAL A 78 3.21 -7.50 12.23
N ASP A 79 2.97 -8.72 12.69
CA ASP A 79 3.59 -9.24 13.91
C ASP A 79 5.00 -9.85 13.68
N ARG A 80 5.40 -10.05 12.42
CA ARG A 80 6.65 -10.76 12.08
C ARG A 80 7.55 -10.06 11.06
N ALA A 81 7.01 -9.18 10.23
CA ALA A 81 7.75 -8.41 9.24
C ALA A 81 7.92 -6.96 9.68
N GLU A 82 8.98 -6.30 9.23
CA GLU A 82 9.05 -4.85 9.30
C GLU A 82 8.07 -4.24 8.29
N LEU A 83 7.33 -3.22 8.70
CA LEU A 83 6.50 -2.41 7.82
C LEU A 83 7.03 -0.98 7.73
N ARG A 84 7.19 -0.50 6.51
CA ARG A 84 7.46 0.91 6.20
C ARG A 84 6.34 1.42 5.30
N VAL A 85 5.47 2.23 5.87
CA VAL A 85 4.24 2.68 5.23
C VAL A 85 4.28 4.17 5.02
N VAL A 86 3.99 4.59 3.80
CA VAL A 86 3.81 6.00 3.44
C VAL A 86 2.39 6.19 2.95
N ILE A 87 1.65 7.09 3.58
CA ILE A 87 0.25 7.39 3.29
C ILE A 87 0.15 8.86 2.88
N LEU A 88 -0.63 9.16 1.84
CA LEU A 88 -0.91 10.54 1.47
C LEU A 88 -1.87 11.19 2.49
N GLY A 89 -1.64 12.45 2.84
CA GLY A 89 -2.41 13.17 3.87
C GLY A 89 -3.91 13.23 3.60
N SER A 90 -4.33 13.30 2.32
CA SER A 90 -5.74 13.25 1.91
C SER A 90 -6.49 12.00 2.39
N VAL A 91 -5.79 10.89 2.64
CA VAL A 91 -6.38 9.65 3.16
C VAL A 91 -7.00 9.86 4.55
N LEU A 92 -6.40 10.72 5.38
CA LEU A 92 -6.88 11.02 6.73
C LEU A 92 -8.20 11.81 6.74
N ASN A 93 -8.52 12.45 5.61
CA ASN A 93 -9.71 13.28 5.43
C ASN A 93 -10.76 12.61 4.52
N ARG A 94 -10.44 11.47 3.92
CA ARG A 94 -11.35 10.71 3.07
C ARG A 94 -12.21 9.80 3.92
N GLU A 95 -13.50 10.11 4.01
CA GLU A 95 -14.45 9.27 4.73
C GLU A 95 -14.59 7.89 4.09
N VAL A 96 -14.43 6.86 4.90
CA VAL A 96 -14.66 5.46 4.57
C VAL A 96 -15.55 4.86 5.66
N GLY A 97 -16.73 4.40 5.26
CA GLY A 97 -17.77 4.03 6.22
C GLY A 97 -18.45 5.28 6.80
N ASP A 98 -18.20 5.54 8.05
CA ASP A 98 -18.69 6.71 8.77
C ASP A 98 -17.63 7.31 9.71
N ALA A 99 -17.97 8.39 10.42
CA ALA A 99 -17.05 9.07 11.32
C ALA A 99 -16.51 8.14 12.43
N SER A 100 -17.31 7.21 12.93
CA SER A 100 -16.89 6.27 13.98
C SER A 100 -15.84 5.29 13.46
N VAL A 101 -16.00 4.79 12.24
CA VAL A 101 -15.04 3.93 11.53
C VAL A 101 -13.71 4.67 11.33
N MET A 102 -13.77 5.93 10.90
CA MET A 102 -12.56 6.75 10.70
C MET A 102 -11.85 7.02 12.03
N CYS A 103 -12.59 7.36 13.09
CA CYS A 103 -12.01 7.57 14.42
C CYS A 103 -11.31 6.30 14.93
N GLU A 104 -11.95 5.12 14.80
CA GLU A 104 -11.36 3.83 15.16
C GLU A 104 -10.09 3.56 14.36
N GLN A 105 -10.12 3.83 13.05
CA GLN A 105 -8.97 3.64 12.17
C GLN A 105 -7.78 4.54 12.54
N MET A 106 -8.00 5.82 12.88
CA MET A 106 -6.92 6.72 13.30
C MET A 106 -6.29 6.25 14.62
N LYS A 107 -7.09 5.85 15.60
CA LYS A 107 -6.60 5.27 16.87
C LYS A 107 -5.77 4.01 16.63
N HIS A 108 -6.20 3.16 15.70
CA HIS A 108 -5.47 1.96 15.34
C HIS A 108 -4.11 2.28 14.70
N LEU A 109 -4.04 3.24 13.78
CA LEU A 109 -2.77 3.66 13.17
C LEU A 109 -1.78 4.20 14.21
N LEU A 110 -2.25 4.97 15.20
CA LEU A 110 -1.43 5.42 16.34
C LEU A 110 -0.88 4.24 17.15
N ALA A 111 -1.74 3.28 17.50
CA ALA A 111 -1.35 2.12 18.28
C ALA A 111 -0.36 1.21 17.54
N VAL A 112 -0.58 0.97 16.25
CA VAL A 112 0.31 0.12 15.44
C VAL A 112 1.62 0.85 15.10
N GLY A 113 1.58 2.13 14.79
CA GLY A 113 2.77 2.93 14.47
C GLY A 113 3.72 3.16 15.66
N SER A 114 3.27 2.91 16.89
CA SER A 114 4.14 2.92 18.07
C SER A 114 4.97 1.63 18.23
N ARG A 115 4.71 0.58 17.43
CA ARG A 115 5.50 -0.66 17.44
C ARG A 115 6.87 -0.44 16.77
N PRO A 116 7.97 -0.97 17.32
CA PRO A 116 9.32 -0.80 16.74
C PRO A 116 9.47 -1.33 15.32
N SER A 117 8.66 -2.35 14.94
CA SER A 117 8.69 -2.96 13.59
C SER A 117 7.83 -2.22 12.58
N VAL A 118 7.07 -1.19 12.98
CA VAL A 118 6.14 -0.47 12.09
C VAL A 118 6.52 1.00 12.01
N MET A 119 6.81 1.47 10.83
CA MET A 119 7.04 2.88 10.54
C MET A 119 5.90 3.38 9.66
N ILE A 120 5.12 4.34 10.16
CA ILE A 120 4.08 5.04 9.40
C ILE A 120 4.52 6.48 9.22
N GLN A 121 4.47 6.97 8.00
CA GLN A 121 4.77 8.35 7.65
C GLN A 121 3.67 8.92 6.76
N ILE A 122 3.33 10.18 6.98
CA ILE A 122 2.34 10.90 6.15
C ILE A 122 3.07 11.86 5.22
N VAL A 123 2.78 11.77 3.93
CA VAL A 123 3.17 12.79 2.96
C VAL A 123 2.10 13.87 2.96
N PRO A 124 2.41 15.12 3.30
CA PRO A 124 1.44 16.22 3.27
C PRO A 124 0.89 16.45 1.85
N ASP A 125 -0.37 16.90 1.78
CA ASP A 125 -1.01 17.30 0.52
C ASP A 125 -0.52 18.70 0.11
N ILE A 126 0.74 18.78 -0.32
CA ILE A 126 1.36 20.04 -0.80
C ILE A 126 1.69 19.93 -2.28
N PRO A 127 1.62 21.06 -3.03
CA PRO A 127 2.06 21.08 -4.42
C PRO A 127 3.54 20.68 -4.55
N GLY A 128 3.86 19.85 -5.54
CA GLY A 128 5.25 19.50 -5.85
C GLY A 128 5.67 18.09 -5.43
N VAL A 129 4.87 17.36 -4.65
CA VAL A 129 5.14 15.93 -4.35
C VAL A 129 4.70 15.07 -5.54
N ALA A 130 5.46 15.13 -6.63
CA ALA A 130 5.12 14.47 -7.89
C ALA A 130 5.04 12.93 -7.76
N GLY A 131 5.79 12.32 -6.85
CA GLY A 131 5.75 10.89 -6.59
C GLY A 131 4.42 10.40 -6.02
N ALA A 132 3.66 11.29 -5.35
CA ALA A 132 2.34 10.97 -4.78
C ALA A 132 1.22 10.88 -5.83
N LEU A 133 1.44 11.28 -7.07
CA LEU A 133 0.47 11.22 -8.16
C LEU A 133 0.34 9.82 -8.77
N GLY A 134 1.18 8.86 -8.37
CA GLY A 134 1.10 7.47 -8.79
C GLY A 134 0.04 6.68 -8.01
N GLY A 135 -0.26 5.47 -8.47
CA GLY A 135 -1.14 4.52 -7.77
C GLY A 135 -0.46 3.87 -6.56
N ALA A 136 -1.26 3.14 -5.77
CA ALA A 136 -0.75 2.34 -4.66
C ALA A 136 0.21 1.26 -5.13
N PHE A 137 1.30 1.07 -4.40
CA PHE A 137 2.22 -0.03 -4.63
C PHE A 137 2.88 -0.51 -3.34
N ALA A 138 3.36 -1.76 -3.37
CA ALA A 138 4.14 -2.33 -2.29
C ALA A 138 5.37 -3.06 -2.83
N ILE A 139 6.42 -3.16 -2.01
CA ILE A 139 7.65 -3.89 -2.33
C ILE A 139 7.94 -4.84 -1.18
N ALA A 140 8.14 -6.11 -1.51
CA ALA A 140 8.49 -7.15 -0.55
C ALA A 140 9.98 -7.47 -0.60
N THR A 141 10.60 -7.59 0.57
CA THR A 141 11.98 -8.00 0.77
C THR A 141 11.99 -9.34 1.51
N GLU A 142 12.71 -10.33 1.03
CA GLU A 142 13.00 -11.57 1.74
C GLU A 142 14.50 -11.56 2.14
N GLY A 143 14.79 -11.62 3.45
CA GLY A 143 16.15 -11.42 3.96
C GLY A 143 16.65 -10.00 3.63
N THR A 144 17.64 -9.91 2.72
CA THR A 144 18.22 -8.63 2.27
C THR A 144 17.88 -8.28 0.81
N THR A 145 17.06 -9.11 0.14
CA THR A 145 16.79 -8.99 -1.29
C THR A 145 15.35 -8.53 -1.53
N ASP A 146 15.16 -7.48 -2.30
CA ASP A 146 13.85 -7.06 -2.78
C ASP A 146 13.41 -8.04 -3.88
N VAL A 147 12.36 -8.84 -3.60
CA VAL A 147 11.96 -9.99 -4.44
C VAL A 147 10.79 -9.71 -5.35
N ALA A 148 9.93 -8.75 -5.00
CA ALA A 148 8.77 -8.41 -5.81
C ALA A 148 8.26 -6.99 -5.51
N ALA A 149 7.64 -6.39 -6.51
CA ALA A 149 6.78 -5.22 -6.35
C ALA A 149 5.35 -5.57 -6.76
N TYR A 150 4.37 -4.99 -6.07
CA TYR A 150 2.95 -5.11 -6.36
C TYR A 150 2.37 -3.73 -6.64
N ALA A 151 1.68 -3.58 -7.75
CA ALA A 151 0.91 -2.38 -8.05
C ALA A 151 -0.57 -2.70 -8.08
N GLU A 152 -1.37 -1.92 -7.35
CA GLU A 152 -2.82 -2.08 -7.32
C GLU A 152 -3.47 -1.23 -8.42
N SER A 153 -4.53 -1.77 -9.04
CA SER A 153 -5.44 -1.02 -9.90
C SER A 153 -6.87 -1.45 -9.69
N ASN A 154 -7.82 -0.62 -10.14
CA ASN A 154 -9.25 -0.91 -10.04
C ASN A 154 -9.67 -2.14 -10.85
N ILE A 155 -8.90 -2.50 -11.89
CA ILE A 155 -9.20 -3.63 -12.76
C ILE A 155 -8.51 -4.89 -12.23
N GLN A 156 -7.19 -4.82 -12.04
CA GLN A 156 -6.39 -5.98 -11.64
C GLN A 156 -5.06 -5.53 -11.04
N GLY A 157 -4.70 -6.07 -9.86
CA GLY A 157 -3.36 -5.89 -9.31
C GLY A 157 -2.32 -6.71 -10.07
N ALA A 158 -1.09 -6.20 -10.18
CA ALA A 158 0.02 -6.83 -10.87
C ALA A 158 1.22 -7.03 -9.95
N VAL A 159 1.84 -8.20 -10.03
CA VAL A 159 3.11 -8.52 -9.36
C VAL A 159 4.25 -8.46 -10.37
N TYR A 160 5.29 -7.73 -10.02
CA TYR A 160 6.50 -7.56 -10.82
C TYR A 160 7.67 -8.21 -10.08
N THR A 161 8.44 -9.04 -10.79
CA THR A 161 9.65 -9.69 -10.28
C THR A 161 10.90 -9.30 -11.07
N ASP A 162 10.76 -8.39 -12.02
CA ASP A 162 11.87 -7.81 -12.75
C ASP A 162 12.68 -6.90 -11.83
N PRO A 163 14.02 -7.12 -11.67
CA PRO A 163 14.85 -6.36 -10.75
C PRO A 163 14.90 -4.86 -11.05
N ASP A 164 14.83 -4.45 -12.33
CA ASP A 164 14.89 -3.05 -12.72
C ASP A 164 13.59 -2.32 -12.35
N LEU A 165 12.44 -3.00 -12.50
CA LEU A 165 11.14 -2.47 -12.08
C LEU A 165 11.06 -2.37 -10.55
N ILE A 166 11.55 -3.37 -9.83
CA ILE A 166 11.63 -3.36 -8.37
C ILE A 166 12.52 -2.19 -7.90
N ALA A 167 13.73 -2.07 -8.47
CA ALA A 167 14.66 -0.99 -8.14
C ALA A 167 14.08 0.40 -8.44
N ARG A 168 13.27 0.52 -9.52
CA ARG A 168 12.51 1.76 -9.80
C ARG A 168 11.50 2.04 -8.71
N GLY A 169 10.73 1.03 -8.29
CA GLY A 169 9.77 1.16 -7.18
C GLY A 169 10.44 1.59 -5.88
N VAL A 170 11.60 1.04 -5.54
CA VAL A 170 12.39 1.43 -4.37
C VAL A 170 12.78 2.90 -4.42
N ARG A 171 13.30 3.39 -5.57
CA ARG A 171 13.65 4.81 -5.73
C ARG A 171 12.44 5.74 -5.58
N VAL A 172 11.28 5.34 -6.11
CA VAL A 172 10.04 6.11 -5.93
C VAL A 172 9.63 6.16 -4.45
N PHE A 173 9.69 5.00 -3.77
CA PHE A 173 9.35 4.92 -2.35
C PHE A 173 10.28 5.76 -1.48
N ASP A 174 11.58 5.74 -1.76
CA ASP A 174 12.57 6.54 -1.02
C ASP A 174 12.36 8.05 -1.23
N GLY A 175 11.98 8.46 -2.45
CA GLY A 175 11.57 9.85 -2.73
C GLY A 175 10.34 10.26 -1.91
N LEU A 176 9.29 9.42 -1.88
CA LEU A 176 8.09 9.68 -1.08
C LEU A 176 8.41 9.78 0.41
N ARG A 177 9.31 8.94 0.91
CA ARG A 177 9.76 9.00 2.29
C ARG A 177 10.55 10.26 2.63
N ALA A 178 11.31 10.79 1.69
CA ALA A 178 12.04 12.04 1.87
C ALA A 178 11.10 13.25 2.02
N ASP A 179 9.94 13.20 1.36
CA ASP A 179 8.90 14.21 1.44
C ASP A 179 7.93 14.00 2.61
N ALA A 180 7.99 12.84 3.27
CA ALA A 180 7.08 12.45 4.34
C ALA A 180 7.52 13.03 5.70
N LEU A 181 6.55 13.29 6.55
CA LEU A 181 6.76 13.77 7.91
C LEU A 181 7.40 12.70 8.80
N PRO A 182 8.24 13.09 9.78
CA PRO A 182 8.72 12.18 10.80
C PRO A 182 7.58 11.68 11.69
N TRP A 183 7.81 10.58 12.44
CA TRP A 183 6.77 9.93 13.23
C TRP A 183 6.07 10.87 14.21
N THR A 184 6.79 11.75 14.91
CA THR A 184 6.20 12.69 15.86
C THR A 184 5.14 13.59 15.21
N GLN A 185 5.45 14.17 14.05
CA GLN A 185 4.48 15.00 13.32
C GLN A 185 3.38 14.16 12.66
N THR A 186 3.67 12.92 12.27
CA THR A 186 2.67 11.96 11.80
C THR A 186 1.67 11.64 12.91
N GLN A 187 2.13 11.46 14.16
CA GLN A 187 1.25 11.26 15.33
C GLN A 187 0.30 12.45 15.52
N ASP A 188 0.83 13.68 15.52
CA ASP A 188 0.02 14.89 15.67
C ASP A 188 -1.09 14.97 14.61
N LEU A 189 -0.77 14.60 13.36
CA LEU A 189 -1.76 14.57 12.27
C LEU A 189 -2.82 13.48 12.47
N LEU A 190 -2.43 12.29 12.93
CA LEU A 190 -3.34 11.18 13.20
C LEU A 190 -4.26 11.51 14.38
N GLU A 191 -3.74 12.11 15.45
CA GLU A 191 -4.51 12.56 16.60
C GLU A 191 -5.54 13.61 16.19
N GLY A 192 -5.10 14.68 15.50
CA GLY A 192 -5.99 15.72 15.01
C GLY A 192 -7.02 15.19 13.99
N ALA A 193 -6.68 14.18 13.17
CA ALA A 193 -7.65 13.52 12.30
C ALA A 193 -8.68 12.75 13.11
N GLY A 194 -8.25 11.99 14.13
CA GLY A 194 -9.15 11.26 15.03
C GLY A 194 -10.13 12.16 15.76
N GLU A 195 -9.68 13.34 16.23
CA GLU A 195 -10.55 14.34 16.86
C GLU A 195 -11.60 14.88 15.91
N ARG A 196 -11.23 15.23 14.68
CA ARG A 196 -12.19 15.69 13.64
C ARG A 196 -13.29 14.66 13.34
N TRP A 197 -12.96 13.39 13.39
CA TRP A 197 -13.93 12.30 13.17
C TRP A 197 -14.76 11.95 14.42
N THR A 198 -14.52 12.59 15.55
CA THR A 198 -15.32 12.41 16.79
C THR A 198 -16.47 13.41 16.90
N LEU A 199 -16.42 14.53 16.14
CA LEU A 199 -17.43 15.59 16.10
C LEU A 199 -18.58 15.26 15.16
#